data_ca4c0dba4b4bd54c267aa0835b438b87
#
_entry.id   ca4c0dba4b4bd54c267aa0835b438b87
#
_cell.length_a   1.000
_cell.length_b   1.000
_cell.length_c   1.000
_cell.angle_alpha   90.00
_cell.angle_beta   90.00
_cell.angle_gamma   90.00
#
_symmetry.space_group_name_H-M   'P 1'
#
loop_
_entity.id
_entity.type
_entity.pdbx_description
1 polymer ?
#
loop_
_entity_poly.entity_id
_entity_poly.type
_entity_poly.pdbx_seq_one_letter_code
_entity_poly.pdbx_strand_id
1 'polypeptide(L)'
;KSLEKIMNEFWDGATVNVAKKAFKGGTTKELGIRFLLYGALAEVFARTTGFNKGLGGSMHTFFTPFGIYPNNAIVGGSGSIAVGAALYKKVNRKPGIVVANLGDASMARGPVWEGMTFAAMDQFKQLWSDEMKGGLPVIINIMDNQYGMGGQTRGETMGFDFAARIGAGVNPAQMHAEL
;
A
#
# COMPACT_ATOMS: atom_id res chain seq x y z
N LYS A 1 15.36 -10.63 7.36
CA LYS A 1 15.80 -10.21 8.72
C LYS A 1 14.77 -10.69 9.72
N SER A 2 15.21 -11.05 10.95
CA SER A 2 14.25 -11.34 12.03
C SER A 2 13.47 -10.08 12.40
N LEU A 3 12.26 -10.25 12.88
CA LEU A 3 11.39 -9.15 13.31
C LEU A 3 12.07 -8.26 14.35
N GLU A 4 12.76 -8.89 15.30
CA GLU A 4 13.51 -8.21 16.36
C GLU A 4 14.67 -7.38 15.81
N LYS A 5 15.41 -7.92 14.83
CA LYS A 5 16.48 -7.20 14.16
C LYS A 5 15.97 -5.97 13.43
N ILE A 6 14.83 -6.09 12.73
CA ILE A 6 14.19 -4.95 12.06
C ILE A 6 13.79 -3.88 13.07
N MET A 7 13.14 -4.27 14.18
CA MET A 7 12.74 -3.33 15.21
C MET A 7 13.92 -2.59 15.85
N ASN A 8 15.05 -3.28 16.04
CA ASN A 8 16.24 -2.67 16.64
C ASN A 8 17.08 -1.84 15.67
N GLU A 9 17.11 -2.22 14.38
CA GLU A 9 17.96 -1.58 13.37
C GLU A 9 17.36 -0.27 12.83
N PHE A 10 16.04 -0.21 12.71
CA PHE A 10 15.35 0.92 12.05
C PHE A 10 14.66 1.87 13.01
N TRP A 11 14.87 1.70 14.31
CA TRP A 11 14.26 2.51 15.32
C TRP A 11 15.28 2.96 16.38
N ASP A 12 15.11 4.17 16.89
CA ASP A 12 15.96 4.74 17.94
C ASP A 12 15.75 4.09 19.33
N GLY A 13 15.00 3.02 19.37
CA GLY A 13 14.69 2.26 20.57
C GLY A 13 13.48 2.75 21.36
N ALA A 14 12.98 3.96 21.14
CA ALA A 14 11.89 4.53 21.93
C ALA A 14 10.60 3.71 21.84
N THR A 15 10.09 3.46 20.62
CA THR A 15 8.86 2.70 20.43
C THR A 15 9.01 1.24 20.84
N VAL A 16 10.15 0.60 20.55
CA VAL A 16 10.43 -0.78 21.00
C VAL A 16 10.44 -0.85 22.52
N ASN A 17 11.07 0.11 23.18
CA ASN A 17 11.14 0.14 24.63
C ASN A 17 9.77 0.34 25.28
N VAL A 18 8.92 1.20 24.72
CA VAL A 18 7.54 1.36 25.19
C VAL A 18 6.75 0.08 24.99
N ALA A 19 6.83 -0.53 23.81
CA ALA A 19 6.15 -1.79 23.52
C ALA A 19 6.63 -2.92 24.47
N LYS A 20 7.92 -3.02 24.73
CA LYS A 20 8.48 -4.00 25.70
C LYS A 20 8.02 -3.73 27.13
N LYS A 21 7.97 -2.48 27.57
CA LYS A 21 7.51 -2.12 28.94
C LYS A 21 6.03 -2.41 29.13
N ALA A 22 5.21 -2.13 28.14
CA ALA A 22 3.77 -2.42 28.17
C ALA A 22 3.48 -3.93 28.08
N PHE A 23 4.48 -4.74 27.72
CA PHE A 23 4.33 -6.15 27.38
C PHE A 23 5.34 -7.03 28.09
N LYS A 24 4.96 -7.48 29.26
CA LYS A 24 5.70 -8.50 29.99
C LYS A 24 5.28 -9.88 29.47
N GLY A 25 6.10 -10.47 28.62
CA GLY A 25 5.86 -11.80 28.05
C GLY A 25 5.19 -11.76 26.67
N GLY A 26 5.30 -12.83 25.92
CA GLY A 26 4.75 -12.99 24.58
C GLY A 26 5.81 -13.37 23.55
N THR A 27 5.35 -13.77 22.37
CA THR A 27 6.22 -14.13 21.25
C THR A 27 6.77 -12.88 20.55
N THR A 28 7.87 -13.04 19.82
CA THR A 28 8.42 -11.96 18.97
C THR A 28 7.39 -11.43 17.98
N LYS A 29 6.49 -12.29 17.50
CA LYS A 29 5.40 -11.89 16.60
C LYS A 29 4.41 -10.95 17.28
N GLU A 30 4.00 -11.27 18.50
CA GLU A 30 3.08 -10.43 19.30
C GLU A 30 3.71 -9.08 19.62
N LEU A 31 4.99 -9.07 19.99
CA LEU A 31 5.74 -7.84 20.18
C LEU A 31 5.78 -6.99 18.88
N GLY A 32 6.01 -7.63 17.73
CA GLY A 32 6.01 -6.95 16.42
C GLY A 32 4.66 -6.33 16.08
N ILE A 33 3.56 -7.03 16.31
CA ILE A 33 2.21 -6.51 16.10
C ILE A 33 1.96 -5.28 16.99
N ARG A 34 2.34 -5.36 18.25
CA ARG A 34 2.17 -4.24 19.20
C ARG A 34 3.05 -3.04 18.86
N PHE A 35 4.30 -3.31 18.45
CA PHE A 35 5.18 -2.27 17.93
C PHE A 35 4.56 -1.53 16.75
N LEU A 36 3.98 -2.25 15.79
CA LEU A 36 3.28 -1.66 14.66
C LEU A 36 2.08 -0.81 15.09
N LEU A 37 1.22 -1.39 15.92
CA LEU A 37 0.02 -0.69 16.40
C LEU A 37 0.38 0.54 17.22
N TYR A 38 1.35 0.42 18.10
CA TYR A 38 1.80 1.55 18.91
C TYR A 38 2.42 2.66 18.05
N GLY A 39 3.33 2.31 17.16
CA GLY A 39 4.00 3.30 16.31
C GLY A 39 3.03 4.03 15.37
N ALA A 40 2.05 3.31 14.80
CA ALA A 40 1.02 3.89 13.97
C ALA A 40 0.08 4.81 14.78
N LEU A 41 -0.43 4.36 15.92
CA LEU A 41 -1.29 5.16 16.78
C LEU A 41 -0.56 6.39 17.33
N ALA A 42 0.68 6.23 17.78
CA ALA A 42 1.49 7.35 18.25
C ALA A 42 1.69 8.40 17.15
N GLU A 43 1.83 7.98 15.89
CA GLU A 43 1.90 8.89 14.74
C GLU A 43 0.61 9.68 14.56
N VAL A 44 -0.55 8.98 14.56
CA VAL A 44 -1.87 9.61 14.46
C VAL A 44 -2.09 10.65 15.55
N PHE A 45 -1.62 10.37 16.76
CA PHE A 45 -1.71 11.27 17.92
C PHE A 45 -0.54 12.28 18.02
N ALA A 46 0.23 12.45 16.98
CA ALA A 46 1.36 13.41 16.90
C ALA A 46 2.38 13.24 18.04
N ARG A 47 2.69 11.98 18.40
CA ARG A 47 3.70 11.69 19.42
C ARG A 47 5.07 11.46 18.78
N THR A 48 6.12 11.90 19.44
CA THR A 48 7.51 11.72 18.99
C THR A 48 7.91 10.24 18.86
N THR A 49 7.20 9.34 19.54
CA THR A 49 7.37 7.88 19.44
C THR A 49 6.65 7.26 18.24
N GLY A 50 5.91 8.03 17.44
CA GLY A 50 5.31 7.59 16.18
C GLY A 50 6.35 7.34 15.10
N PHE A 51 5.99 6.56 14.07
CA PHE A 51 6.92 6.16 13.00
C PHE A 51 7.55 7.32 12.24
N ASN A 52 6.85 8.43 12.12
CA ASN A 52 7.30 9.67 11.49
C ASN A 52 7.50 10.79 12.52
N LYS A 53 7.78 10.42 13.77
CA LYS A 53 7.97 11.34 14.90
C LYS A 53 6.80 12.28 15.18
N GLY A 54 5.59 11.83 14.82
CA GLY A 54 4.37 12.60 14.99
C GLY A 54 4.09 13.63 13.91
N LEU A 55 4.90 13.67 12.84
CA LEU A 55 4.79 14.67 11.78
C LEU A 55 3.93 14.23 10.60
N GLY A 56 3.62 12.95 10.51
CA GLY A 56 2.89 12.37 9.36
C GLY A 56 1.38 12.26 9.58
N GLY A 57 0.92 12.16 10.80
CA GLY A 57 -0.48 11.89 11.11
C GLY A 57 -0.96 10.58 10.46
N SER A 58 -2.27 10.49 10.19
CA SER A 58 -2.85 9.31 9.55
C SER A 58 -2.52 9.16 8.06
N MET A 59 -2.22 10.27 7.37
CA MET A 59 -2.02 10.28 5.91
C MET A 59 -0.62 9.89 5.48
N HIS A 60 0.37 10.01 6.37
CA HIS A 60 1.77 9.76 6.03
C HIS A 60 2.44 8.73 6.95
N THR A 61 1.64 7.94 7.65
CA THR A 61 2.17 6.84 8.48
C THR A 61 2.73 5.74 7.59
N PHE A 62 4.01 5.42 7.76
CA PHE A 62 4.63 4.30 7.06
C PHE A 62 5.76 3.66 7.87
N PHE A 63 6.09 2.43 7.55
CA PHE A 63 7.24 1.72 8.09
C PHE A 63 7.74 0.69 7.07
N THR A 64 8.60 1.14 6.18
CA THR A 64 9.09 0.35 5.04
C THR A 64 9.77 -0.97 5.41
N PRO A 65 10.44 -1.11 6.59
CA PRO A 65 11.01 -2.40 6.99
C PRO A 65 9.97 -3.52 7.14
N PHE A 66 8.71 -3.18 7.41
CA PHE A 66 7.60 -4.13 7.46
C PHE A 66 6.75 -4.15 6.20
N GLY A 67 7.22 -3.50 5.14
CA GLY A 67 6.52 -3.46 3.86
C GLY A 67 5.37 -2.45 3.81
N ILE A 68 5.26 -1.55 4.79
CA ILE A 68 4.31 -0.44 4.78
C ILE A 68 4.97 0.74 4.10
N TYR A 69 4.59 0.97 2.84
CA TYR A 69 5.12 2.06 2.03
C TYR A 69 4.52 3.41 2.45
N PRO A 70 5.18 4.53 2.11
CA PRO A 70 4.65 5.85 2.40
C PRO A 70 3.26 6.03 1.79
N ASN A 71 2.29 6.31 2.64
CA ASN A 71 1.01 6.86 2.21
C ASN A 71 1.22 8.30 1.71
N ASN A 72 0.37 8.77 0.83
CA ASN A 72 0.45 10.14 0.37
C ASN A 72 -0.95 10.79 0.35
N ALA A 73 -0.97 12.11 0.47
CA ALA A 73 -2.21 12.88 0.47
C ALA A 73 -2.76 13.17 -0.94
N ILE A 74 -2.06 12.73 -1.99
CA ILE A 74 -2.50 12.90 -3.37
C ILE A 74 -3.54 11.83 -3.66
N VAL A 75 -4.78 12.21 -3.86
CA VAL A 75 -5.88 11.29 -4.14
C VAL A 75 -5.59 10.52 -5.44
N GLY A 76 -5.54 9.19 -5.34
CA GLY A 76 -5.19 8.30 -6.45
C GLY A 76 -3.70 8.07 -6.65
N GLY A 77 -2.82 8.85 -6.03
CA GLY A 77 -1.36 8.73 -6.20
C GLY A 77 -0.78 7.37 -5.78
N SER A 78 -1.39 6.72 -4.80
CA SER A 78 -0.97 5.38 -4.35
C SER A 78 -1.05 4.32 -5.45
N GLY A 79 -1.94 4.49 -6.44
CA GLY A 79 -2.04 3.58 -7.59
C GLY A 79 -0.73 3.52 -8.38
N SER A 80 -0.24 4.66 -8.84
CA SER A 80 1.01 4.75 -9.61
C SER A 80 2.23 4.37 -8.77
N ILE A 81 2.28 4.77 -7.49
CA ILE A 81 3.37 4.41 -6.57
C ILE A 81 3.45 2.88 -6.40
N ALA A 82 2.31 2.22 -6.21
CA ALA A 82 2.26 0.78 -6.05
C ALA A 82 2.73 0.03 -7.30
N VAL A 83 2.35 0.52 -8.49
CA VAL A 83 2.80 -0.05 -9.75
C VAL A 83 4.31 0.10 -9.94
N GLY A 84 4.87 1.27 -9.58
CA GLY A 84 6.32 1.48 -9.57
C GLY A 84 7.04 0.55 -8.59
N ALA A 85 6.49 0.34 -7.40
CA ALA A 85 7.02 -0.60 -6.41
C ALA A 85 6.97 -2.06 -6.91
N ALA A 86 5.89 -2.43 -7.62
CA ALA A 86 5.76 -3.75 -8.23
C ALA A 86 6.77 -3.95 -9.37
N LEU A 87 6.97 -2.94 -10.20
CA LEU A 87 8.00 -2.94 -11.23
C LEU A 87 9.39 -3.13 -10.61
N TYR A 88 9.71 -2.39 -9.54
CA TYR A 88 10.96 -2.57 -8.80
C TYR A 88 11.14 -4.02 -8.33
N LYS A 89 10.10 -4.63 -7.75
CA LYS A 89 10.16 -6.04 -7.32
C LYS A 89 10.46 -6.96 -8.49
N LYS A 90 9.77 -6.76 -9.61
CA LYS A 90 9.94 -7.58 -10.82
C LYS A 90 11.36 -7.47 -11.38
N VAL A 91 11.84 -6.25 -11.60
CA VAL A 91 13.19 -6.00 -12.16
C VAL A 91 14.29 -6.56 -11.26
N ASN A 92 14.13 -6.41 -9.95
CA ASN A 92 15.13 -6.88 -8.98
C ASN A 92 14.86 -8.29 -8.45
N ARG A 93 13.95 -9.05 -9.06
CA ARG A 93 13.59 -10.42 -8.66
C ARG A 93 13.28 -10.54 -7.16
N LYS A 94 12.61 -9.54 -6.61
CA LYS A 94 12.23 -9.52 -5.18
C LYS A 94 10.95 -10.31 -4.97
N PRO A 95 10.86 -11.16 -3.95
CA PRO A 95 9.65 -11.92 -3.66
C PRO A 95 8.51 -11.03 -3.17
N GLY A 96 7.30 -11.58 -3.23
CA GLY A 96 6.08 -10.96 -2.71
C GLY A 96 5.39 -10.04 -3.70
N ILE A 97 4.22 -9.61 -3.35
CA ILE A 97 3.32 -8.74 -4.12
C ILE A 97 3.23 -7.36 -3.48
N VAL A 98 2.76 -6.39 -4.25
CA VAL A 98 2.41 -5.05 -3.77
C VAL A 98 0.89 -4.94 -3.75
N VAL A 99 0.32 -4.45 -2.66
CA VAL A 99 -1.11 -4.17 -2.55
C VAL A 99 -1.29 -2.66 -2.43
N ALA A 100 -2.02 -2.07 -3.36
CA ALA A 100 -2.46 -0.69 -3.30
C ALA A 100 -3.88 -0.64 -2.73
N ASN A 101 -4.05 -0.07 -1.55
CA ASN A 101 -5.38 0.18 -1.00
C ASN A 101 -5.86 1.56 -1.46
N LEU A 102 -6.92 1.60 -2.22
CA LEU A 102 -7.50 2.82 -2.80
C LEU A 102 -8.96 2.94 -2.36
N GLY A 103 -9.39 4.15 -2.00
CA GLY A 103 -10.81 4.42 -1.83
C GLY A 103 -11.53 4.49 -3.20
N ASP A 104 -12.80 4.15 -3.22
CA ASP A 104 -13.65 4.20 -4.42
C ASP A 104 -13.65 5.58 -5.08
N ALA A 105 -13.73 6.67 -4.32
CA ALA A 105 -13.63 8.03 -4.84
C ALA A 105 -12.26 8.33 -5.51
N SER A 106 -11.21 7.60 -5.12
CA SER A 106 -9.88 7.72 -5.72
C SER A 106 -9.83 7.10 -7.12
N MET A 107 -10.72 6.18 -7.44
CA MET A 107 -10.75 5.50 -8.74
C MET A 107 -11.09 6.44 -9.90
N ALA A 108 -11.68 7.60 -9.64
CA ALA A 108 -11.94 8.62 -10.64
C ALA A 108 -10.72 9.52 -10.94
N ARG A 109 -9.55 9.20 -10.41
CA ARG A 109 -8.34 10.04 -10.56
C ARG A 109 -7.40 9.49 -11.63
N GLY A 110 -6.84 10.42 -12.44
CA GLY A 110 -5.91 10.10 -13.53
C GLY A 110 -4.78 9.14 -13.13
N PRO A 111 -4.04 9.40 -12.02
CA PRO A 111 -2.91 8.55 -11.61
C PRO A 111 -3.28 7.07 -11.39
N VAL A 112 -4.52 6.77 -11.01
CA VAL A 112 -4.98 5.37 -10.90
C VAL A 112 -5.07 4.72 -12.28
N TRP A 113 -5.68 5.40 -13.23
CA TRP A 113 -5.84 4.92 -14.62
C TRP A 113 -4.49 4.77 -15.32
N GLU A 114 -3.60 5.73 -15.15
CA GLU A 114 -2.23 5.67 -15.68
C GLU A 114 -1.48 4.48 -15.11
N GLY A 115 -1.56 4.25 -13.79
CA GLY A 115 -0.95 3.11 -13.14
C GLY A 115 -1.50 1.78 -13.64
N MET A 116 -2.82 1.65 -13.75
CA MET A 116 -3.48 0.45 -14.27
C MET A 116 -3.10 0.17 -15.73
N THR A 117 -3.16 1.19 -16.57
CA THR A 117 -2.78 1.09 -17.98
C THR A 117 -1.32 0.66 -18.11
N PHE A 118 -0.42 1.29 -17.38
CA PHE A 118 0.99 0.91 -17.37
C PHE A 118 1.19 -0.54 -16.93
N ALA A 119 0.54 -0.96 -15.83
CA ALA A 119 0.67 -2.33 -15.33
C ALA A 119 0.18 -3.40 -16.33
N ALA A 120 -0.77 -3.03 -17.20
CA ALA A 120 -1.38 -3.93 -18.17
C ALA A 120 -0.68 -3.93 -19.54
N MET A 121 0.43 -3.19 -19.72
CA MET A 121 1.13 -3.09 -21.00
C MET A 121 1.68 -4.44 -21.48
N ASP A 122 1.49 -4.73 -22.77
CA ASP A 122 2.00 -5.94 -23.40
C ASP A 122 3.53 -6.05 -23.42
N GLN A 123 4.23 -4.93 -23.25
CA GLN A 123 5.69 -4.89 -23.14
C GLN A 123 6.21 -5.84 -22.05
N PHE A 124 5.51 -5.97 -20.93
CA PHE A 124 5.88 -6.89 -19.86
C PHE A 124 5.70 -8.36 -20.24
N LYS A 125 4.89 -8.63 -21.26
CA LYS A 125 4.65 -9.97 -21.78
C LYS A 125 5.61 -10.36 -22.90
N GLN A 126 5.79 -9.45 -23.86
CA GLN A 126 6.34 -9.80 -25.16
C GLN A 126 7.78 -9.36 -25.33
N LEU A 127 8.13 -8.17 -24.81
CA LEU A 127 9.43 -7.55 -25.06
C LEU A 127 10.48 -7.85 -23.99
N TRP A 128 10.08 -8.35 -22.85
CA TRP A 128 11.01 -8.72 -21.80
C TRP A 128 11.56 -10.14 -22.05
N SER A 129 12.74 -10.41 -21.47
CA SER A 129 13.32 -11.77 -21.50
C SER A 129 12.36 -12.80 -20.92
N ASP A 130 12.44 -14.04 -21.38
CA ASP A 130 11.53 -15.12 -20.94
C ASP A 130 11.45 -15.27 -19.42
N GLU A 131 12.56 -15.04 -18.72
CA GLU A 131 12.62 -15.09 -17.26
C GLU A 131 11.84 -13.96 -16.57
N MET A 132 11.55 -12.87 -17.29
CA MET A 132 10.92 -11.67 -16.75
C MET A 132 9.53 -11.40 -17.33
N LYS A 133 9.07 -12.23 -18.28
CA LYS A 133 7.73 -12.13 -18.86
C LYS A 133 6.65 -12.33 -17.80
N GLY A 134 5.48 -11.77 -18.05
CA GLY A 134 4.30 -11.85 -17.19
C GLY A 134 3.95 -10.53 -16.52
N GLY A 135 2.81 -10.47 -15.86
CA GLY A 135 2.29 -9.26 -15.22
C GLY A 135 3.17 -8.72 -14.09
N LEU A 136 2.92 -7.50 -13.68
CA LEU A 136 3.50 -6.92 -12.48
C LEU A 136 2.85 -7.53 -11.24
N PRO A 137 3.61 -7.81 -10.16
CA PRO A 137 3.06 -8.38 -8.93
C PRO A 137 2.35 -7.30 -8.10
N VAL A 138 1.21 -6.82 -8.59
CA VAL A 138 0.41 -5.76 -7.95
C VAL A 138 -1.05 -6.17 -7.85
N ILE A 139 -1.66 -5.85 -6.72
CA ILE A 139 -3.10 -5.93 -6.48
C ILE A 139 -3.59 -4.52 -6.19
N ILE A 140 -4.60 -4.08 -6.91
CA ILE A 140 -5.34 -2.85 -6.62
C ILE A 140 -6.58 -3.25 -5.85
N ASN A 141 -6.57 -2.98 -4.55
CA ASN A 141 -7.67 -3.24 -3.64
C ASN A 141 -8.51 -1.97 -3.49
N ILE A 142 -9.77 -2.05 -3.88
CA ILE A 142 -10.69 -0.91 -3.83
C ILE A 142 -11.54 -1.02 -2.57
N MET A 143 -11.38 -0.04 -1.69
CA MET A 143 -12.16 0.10 -0.45
C MET A 143 -13.44 0.86 -0.78
N ASP A 144 -14.47 0.12 -1.19
CA ASP A 144 -15.74 0.69 -1.64
C ASP A 144 -16.72 0.85 -0.48
N ASN A 145 -16.74 2.03 0.11
CA ASN A 145 -17.72 2.43 1.11
C ASN A 145 -18.80 3.36 0.55
N GLN A 146 -18.76 3.67 -0.74
CA GLN A 146 -19.69 4.52 -1.49
C GLN A 146 -19.67 6.00 -1.08
N TYR A 147 -18.70 6.42 -0.28
CA TYR A 147 -18.56 7.80 0.18
C TYR A 147 -17.13 8.31 -0.06
N GLY A 148 -17.04 9.48 -0.70
CA GLY A 148 -15.85 10.29 -0.75
C GLY A 148 -15.84 11.37 0.35
N MET A 149 -14.81 12.23 0.35
CA MET A 149 -14.68 13.29 1.34
C MET A 149 -15.80 14.34 1.25
N GLY A 150 -16.34 14.57 0.07
CA GLY A 150 -17.36 15.61 -0.19
C GLY A 150 -18.78 15.10 -0.39
N GLY A 151 -19.00 13.78 -0.45
CA GLY A 151 -20.33 13.24 -0.75
C GLY A 151 -20.30 11.78 -1.20
N GLN A 152 -21.36 11.37 -1.85
CA GLN A 152 -21.48 10.01 -2.38
C GLN A 152 -20.55 9.79 -3.57
N THR A 153 -19.98 8.61 -3.66
CA THR A 153 -19.12 8.28 -4.79
C THR A 153 -19.94 7.97 -6.04
N ARG A 154 -20.93 7.09 -5.90
CA ARG A 154 -21.79 6.70 -7.00
C ARG A 154 -22.64 7.88 -7.48
N GLY A 155 -22.54 8.18 -8.77
CA GLY A 155 -23.31 9.24 -9.41
C GLY A 155 -22.77 10.66 -9.22
N GLU A 156 -21.99 10.93 -8.17
CA GLU A 156 -21.41 12.26 -7.94
C GLU A 156 -19.97 12.40 -8.43
N THR A 157 -19.09 11.47 -8.01
CA THR A 157 -17.67 11.52 -8.34
C THR A 157 -17.24 10.43 -9.30
N MET A 158 -18.05 9.40 -9.46
CA MET A 158 -17.77 8.24 -10.28
C MET A 158 -19.02 7.76 -11.01
N GLY A 159 -18.91 7.60 -12.34
CA GLY A 159 -19.98 7.12 -13.21
C GLY A 159 -20.10 5.58 -13.27
N PHE A 160 -19.44 4.84 -12.39
CA PHE A 160 -19.46 3.39 -12.35
C PHE A 160 -20.26 2.91 -11.14
N ASP A 161 -21.13 1.94 -11.33
CA ASP A 161 -21.81 1.26 -10.23
C ASP A 161 -20.88 0.37 -9.43
N PHE A 162 -19.93 -0.25 -10.11
CA PHE A 162 -18.93 -1.15 -9.52
C PHE A 162 -17.53 -0.72 -9.95
N ALA A 163 -16.75 -0.24 -9.02
CA ALA A 163 -15.41 0.27 -9.29
C ALA A 163 -14.47 -0.81 -9.90
N ALA A 164 -14.64 -2.07 -9.53
CA ALA A 164 -13.85 -3.17 -10.07
C ALA A 164 -14.06 -3.38 -11.58
N ARG A 165 -15.18 -2.96 -12.16
CA ARG A 165 -15.43 -3.02 -13.61
C ARG A 165 -14.45 -2.21 -14.44
N ILE A 166 -13.78 -1.24 -13.83
CA ILE A 166 -12.69 -0.51 -14.47
C ILE A 166 -11.60 -1.48 -14.95
N GLY A 167 -11.33 -2.52 -14.16
CA GLY A 167 -10.38 -3.57 -14.51
C GLY A 167 -10.74 -4.33 -15.80
N ALA A 168 -12.02 -4.44 -16.13
CA ALA A 168 -12.44 -5.10 -17.38
C ALA A 168 -12.06 -4.32 -18.65
N GLY A 169 -11.76 -3.03 -18.53
CA GLY A 169 -11.30 -2.19 -19.65
C GLY A 169 -9.80 -2.28 -19.92
N VAL A 170 -9.03 -2.93 -19.07
CA VAL A 170 -7.61 -3.20 -19.28
C VAL A 170 -7.39 -4.62 -19.77
N ASN A 171 -6.21 -4.90 -20.32
CA ASN A 171 -5.89 -6.20 -20.91
C ASN A 171 -6.19 -7.36 -19.93
N PRO A 172 -7.20 -8.20 -20.22
CA PRO A 172 -7.67 -9.23 -19.28
C PRO A 172 -6.64 -10.34 -19.04
N ALA A 173 -5.65 -10.47 -19.91
CA ALA A 173 -4.55 -11.41 -19.70
C ALA A 173 -3.51 -10.88 -18.69
N GLN A 174 -3.59 -9.62 -18.31
CA GLN A 174 -2.70 -8.97 -17.34
C GLN A 174 -3.41 -8.59 -16.05
N MET A 175 -4.71 -8.44 -16.09
CA MET A 175 -5.49 -8.00 -14.93
C MET A 175 -6.79 -8.82 -14.84
N HIS A 176 -7.04 -9.37 -13.66
CA HIS A 176 -8.32 -9.96 -13.30
C HIS A 176 -9.06 -8.96 -12.40
N ALA A 177 -10.35 -8.79 -12.62
CA ALA A 177 -11.22 -7.98 -11.79
C ALA A 177 -12.28 -8.86 -11.15
N GLU A 178 -12.39 -8.81 -9.84
CA GLU A 178 -13.42 -9.48 -9.05
C GLU A 178 -14.30 -8.43 -8.35
N LEU A 179 -15.61 -8.69 -8.31
CA LEU A 179 -16.62 -7.82 -7.71
C LEU A 179 -16.83 -8.15 -6.23
#